data_799923db48ab534ae413d5143a8b101e
#
_entry.id   799923db48ab534ae413d5143a8b101e
#
_cell.length_a   1.000
_cell.length_b   1.000
_cell.length_c   1.000
_cell.angle_alpha   90.00
_cell.angle_beta   90.00
_cell.angle_gamma   90.00
#
_symmetry.space_group_name_H-M   'P 1'
#
loop_
_entity.id
_entity.type
_entity.pdbx_description
1 polymer ?
#
loop_
_entity_poly.entity_id
_entity_poly.type
_entity_poly.pdbx_seq_one_letter_code
_entity_poly.pdbx_strand_id
1 'polypeptide(L)'
;RDLAILAMDLMNRYPQVLQYTNSAVVKTMEGTPYEEKFDTYNYSLPGAKYGVEGVNGLKTGSSGYGSFNYIATYEKNQMKLVEVVLGVGDWSNQDGEFIRHTFGNAILNYVLEHFSYQTILPAGDHDFDGHKITTNQDLKMILEKRKVPEWQVVDKKVSAKLTGEFLKENQKNPSVEVVAESGFADLPKEPEKRQQTLQVYIIQNAFAFAVIIGGSLLF
;
A
#
# COMPACT_ATOMS: atom_id res chain seq x y z
N ARG A 1 11.53 3.61 2.17
CA ARG A 1 10.59 4.52 2.84
C ARG A 1 10.31 5.75 2.00
N ASP A 2 11.31 6.57 1.69
CA ASP A 2 11.13 7.89 1.05
C ASP A 2 10.52 7.76 -0.35
N LEU A 3 10.94 6.77 -1.14
CA LEU A 3 10.34 6.50 -2.45
C LEU A 3 8.87 6.06 -2.36
N ALA A 4 8.49 5.37 -1.30
CA ALA A 4 7.09 5.01 -1.09
C ALA A 4 6.25 6.25 -0.74
N ILE A 5 6.77 7.16 0.10
CA ILE A 5 6.11 8.46 0.39
C ILE A 5 5.94 9.26 -0.89
N LEU A 6 7.01 9.38 -1.68
CA LEU A 6 7.00 10.10 -2.94
C LEU A 6 5.97 9.51 -3.93
N ALA A 7 5.97 8.18 -4.07
CA ALA A 7 5.02 7.51 -4.96
C ALA A 7 3.57 7.68 -4.50
N MET A 8 3.31 7.56 -3.20
CA MET A 8 1.97 7.81 -2.64
C MET A 8 1.52 9.25 -2.85
N ASP A 9 2.39 10.21 -2.61
CA ASP A 9 2.10 11.62 -2.83
C ASP A 9 1.82 11.92 -4.30
N LEU A 10 2.62 11.35 -5.20
CA LEU A 10 2.41 11.43 -6.65
C LEU A 10 1.04 10.86 -7.05
N MET A 11 0.69 9.67 -6.55
CA MET A 11 -0.59 9.02 -6.84
C MET A 11 -1.79 9.79 -6.30
N ASN A 12 -1.63 10.46 -5.15
CA ASN A 12 -2.71 11.24 -4.55
C ASN A 12 -2.94 12.58 -5.24
N ARG A 13 -1.87 13.27 -5.62
CA ARG A 13 -1.95 14.62 -6.19
C ARG A 13 -1.95 14.64 -7.72
N TYR A 14 -1.32 13.66 -8.33
CA TYR A 14 -1.11 13.62 -9.79
C TYR A 14 -1.42 12.23 -10.39
N PRO A 15 -2.61 11.65 -10.13
CA PRO A 15 -2.95 10.30 -10.59
C PRO A 15 -2.92 10.16 -12.11
N GLN A 16 -3.00 11.26 -12.86
CA GLN A 16 -2.87 11.28 -14.32
C GLN A 16 -1.52 10.77 -14.82
N VAL A 17 -0.49 10.67 -13.98
CA VAL A 17 0.81 10.08 -14.37
C VAL A 17 0.65 8.64 -14.85
N LEU A 18 -0.35 7.92 -14.32
CA LEU A 18 -0.62 6.54 -14.68
C LEU A 18 -0.99 6.35 -16.16
N GLN A 19 -1.56 7.35 -16.82
CA GLN A 19 -1.83 7.26 -18.26
C GLN A 19 -0.56 7.04 -19.11
N TYR A 20 0.62 7.38 -18.56
CA TYR A 20 1.92 7.20 -19.22
C TYR A 20 2.68 5.95 -18.75
N THR A 21 2.25 5.33 -17.65
CA THR A 21 3.01 4.25 -17.00
C THR A 21 2.25 2.93 -16.91
N ASN A 22 0.97 2.90 -17.30
CA ASN A 22 0.08 1.76 -17.13
C ASN A 22 0.01 0.82 -18.35
N SER A 23 0.74 1.10 -19.41
CA SER A 23 0.68 0.32 -20.65
C SER A 23 1.92 -0.54 -20.83
N ALA A 24 1.69 -1.84 -21.08
CA ALA A 24 2.78 -2.78 -21.38
C ALA A 24 3.42 -2.49 -22.74
N VAL A 25 2.63 -1.98 -23.67
CA VAL A 25 3.04 -1.64 -25.04
C VAL A 25 2.42 -0.31 -25.43
N VAL A 26 3.20 0.56 -26.01
CA VAL A 26 2.72 1.81 -26.63
C VAL A 26 3.15 1.82 -28.08
N LYS A 27 2.22 2.12 -28.97
CA LYS A 27 2.51 2.39 -30.38
C LYS A 27 2.32 3.87 -30.64
N THR A 28 3.20 4.42 -31.43
CA THR A 28 3.15 5.80 -31.90
C THR A 28 3.02 5.85 -33.41
N MET A 29 2.42 6.89 -33.95
CA MET A 29 2.20 7.08 -35.39
C MET A 29 1.54 5.86 -36.09
N GLU A 30 0.59 5.24 -35.40
CA GLU A 30 -0.07 4.01 -35.82
C GLU A 30 -0.70 4.14 -37.21
N GLY A 31 -0.52 3.11 -38.05
CA GLY A 31 -1.03 3.11 -39.43
C GLY A 31 -0.25 4.00 -40.41
N THR A 32 0.89 4.56 -40.00
CA THR A 32 1.77 5.32 -40.90
C THR A 32 3.07 4.56 -41.17
N PRO A 33 3.87 4.95 -42.18
CA PRO A 33 5.21 4.39 -42.42
C PRO A 33 6.22 4.63 -41.27
N TYR A 34 5.85 5.44 -40.29
CA TYR A 34 6.68 5.83 -39.13
C TYR A 34 6.13 5.22 -37.82
N GLU A 35 5.32 4.16 -37.92
CA GLU A 35 4.82 3.45 -36.73
C GLU A 35 6.00 2.86 -35.94
N GLU A 36 6.06 3.21 -34.67
CA GLU A 36 7.02 2.66 -33.71
C GLU A 36 6.30 2.00 -32.54
N LYS A 37 6.89 0.90 -32.06
CA LYS A 37 6.41 0.13 -30.92
C LYS A 37 7.40 0.24 -29.77
N PHE A 38 6.91 0.64 -28.60
CA PHE A 38 7.68 0.70 -27.37
C PHE A 38 7.13 -0.31 -26.38
N ASP A 39 7.98 -1.23 -25.94
CA ASP A 39 7.66 -2.19 -24.87
C ASP A 39 8.15 -1.63 -23.53
N THR A 40 7.38 -1.87 -22.49
CA THR A 40 7.75 -1.41 -21.13
C THR A 40 8.82 -2.29 -20.50
N TYR A 41 9.63 -1.72 -19.62
CA TYR A 41 10.47 -2.45 -18.68
C TYR A 41 9.74 -2.78 -17.36
N ASN A 42 8.47 -2.36 -17.20
CA ASN A 42 7.63 -2.79 -16.10
C ASN A 42 6.89 -4.07 -16.48
N TYR A 43 7.55 -5.20 -16.30
CA TYR A 43 7.01 -6.50 -16.67
C TYR A 43 5.88 -7.01 -15.78
N SER A 44 5.52 -6.30 -14.70
CA SER A 44 4.36 -6.62 -13.86
C SER A 44 3.06 -5.99 -14.35
N LEU A 45 3.09 -5.12 -15.35
CA LEU A 45 1.88 -4.58 -15.95
C LEU A 45 1.04 -5.66 -16.63
N PRO A 46 -0.30 -5.59 -16.58
CA PRO A 46 -1.17 -6.49 -17.32
C PRO A 46 -0.77 -6.55 -18.80
N GLY A 47 -0.65 -7.77 -19.34
CA GLY A 47 -0.18 -8.02 -20.71
C GLY A 47 1.35 -8.10 -20.86
N ALA A 48 2.14 -7.77 -19.85
CA ALA A 48 3.58 -7.99 -19.83
C ALA A 48 3.94 -9.38 -19.28
N LYS A 49 5.24 -9.74 -19.30
CA LYS A 49 5.76 -11.09 -19.01
C LYS A 49 5.32 -11.66 -17.65
N TYR A 50 5.24 -10.82 -16.62
CA TYR A 50 4.86 -11.19 -15.26
C TYR A 50 3.60 -10.45 -14.80
N GLY A 51 2.71 -10.12 -15.73
CA GLY A 51 1.56 -9.27 -15.51
C GLY A 51 0.68 -9.70 -14.34
N VAL A 52 0.37 -8.74 -13.49
CA VAL A 52 -0.57 -8.87 -12.37
C VAL A 52 -1.73 -7.90 -12.57
N GLU A 53 -2.94 -8.44 -12.58
CA GLU A 53 -4.16 -7.65 -12.69
C GLU A 53 -4.29 -6.63 -11.56
N GLY A 54 -4.45 -5.36 -11.93
CA GLY A 54 -4.51 -4.23 -10.99
C GLY A 54 -3.21 -3.45 -10.84
N VAL A 55 -2.07 -4.00 -11.29
CA VAL A 55 -0.83 -3.20 -11.41
C VAL A 55 -1.01 -2.19 -12.53
N ASN A 56 -0.79 -0.91 -12.23
CA ASN A 56 -1.05 0.21 -13.14
C ASN A 56 0.09 1.24 -13.24
N GLY A 57 1.26 0.90 -12.74
CA GLY A 57 2.47 1.71 -12.79
C GLY A 57 3.58 1.07 -11.95
N LEU A 58 4.69 1.76 -11.63
CA LEU A 58 4.96 3.16 -11.82
C LEU A 58 6.31 3.34 -12.56
N LYS A 59 7.43 2.88 -11.95
CA LYS A 59 8.78 3.15 -12.47
C LYS A 59 9.75 2.01 -12.17
N THR A 60 10.53 1.65 -13.18
CA THR A 60 11.72 0.81 -13.03
C THR A 60 12.98 1.65 -13.17
N GLY A 61 14.07 1.19 -12.60
CA GLY A 61 15.38 1.81 -12.77
C GLY A 61 16.49 0.81 -12.50
N SER A 62 17.61 0.96 -13.17
CA SER A 62 18.76 0.08 -12.99
C SER A 62 20.06 0.84 -13.23
N SER A 63 21.11 0.46 -12.50
CA SER A 63 22.45 1.00 -12.67
C SER A 63 23.49 0.06 -12.08
N GLY A 64 24.74 0.20 -12.51
CA GLY A 64 25.85 -0.62 -11.98
C GLY A 64 26.07 -0.48 -10.47
N TYR A 65 25.68 0.64 -9.87
CA TYR A 65 25.82 0.87 -8.41
C TYR A 65 24.55 0.53 -7.65
N GLY A 66 23.37 0.72 -8.25
CA GLY A 66 22.07 0.56 -7.58
C GLY A 66 21.36 -0.74 -7.92
N SER A 67 21.98 -1.62 -8.71
CA SER A 67 21.37 -2.83 -9.22
C SER A 67 20.00 -2.56 -9.87
N PHE A 68 19.01 -3.43 -9.71
CA PHE A 68 17.71 -3.33 -10.33
C PHE A 68 16.65 -2.91 -9.32
N ASN A 69 15.90 -1.87 -9.66
CA ASN A 69 14.93 -1.22 -8.77
C ASN A 69 13.55 -1.18 -9.43
N TYR A 70 12.52 -1.23 -8.60
CA TYR A 70 11.14 -1.26 -9.05
C TYR A 70 10.21 -0.58 -8.06
N ILE A 71 9.36 0.29 -8.56
CA ILE A 71 8.22 0.84 -7.84
C ILE A 71 6.98 0.43 -8.61
N ALA A 72 6.06 -0.28 -7.97
CA ALA A 72 4.75 -0.58 -8.51
C ALA A 72 3.66 0.20 -7.81
N THR A 73 2.61 0.47 -8.57
CA THR A 73 1.31 0.89 -8.05
C THR A 73 0.26 -0.13 -8.46
N TYR A 74 -0.68 -0.36 -7.56
CA TYR A 74 -1.77 -1.31 -7.73
C TYR A 74 -3.08 -0.66 -7.33
N GLU A 75 -4.12 -0.86 -8.13
CA GLU A 75 -5.47 -0.42 -7.80
C GLU A 75 -6.49 -1.44 -8.30
N LYS A 76 -7.11 -2.15 -7.37
CA LYS A 76 -8.22 -3.07 -7.62
C LYS A 76 -8.94 -3.37 -6.31
N ASN A 77 -10.24 -3.67 -6.37
CA ASN A 77 -11.06 -4.04 -5.20
C ASN A 77 -10.98 -3.03 -4.05
N GLN A 78 -10.98 -1.74 -4.37
CA GLN A 78 -10.85 -0.62 -3.42
C GLN A 78 -9.51 -0.59 -2.66
N MET A 79 -8.56 -1.43 -3.04
CA MET A 79 -7.19 -1.38 -2.53
C MET A 79 -6.32 -0.55 -3.47
N LYS A 80 -5.61 0.43 -2.89
CA LYS A 80 -4.56 1.18 -3.57
C LYS A 80 -3.25 0.91 -2.84
N LEU A 81 -2.27 0.37 -3.55
CA LEU A 81 -1.01 -0.06 -2.97
C LEU A 81 0.15 0.60 -3.73
N VAL A 82 1.21 0.89 -3.01
CA VAL A 82 2.53 1.22 -3.56
C VAL A 82 3.52 0.20 -3.04
N GLU A 83 4.27 -0.39 -3.95
CA GLU A 83 5.34 -1.31 -3.67
C GLU A 83 6.67 -0.71 -4.09
N VAL A 84 7.72 -0.92 -3.28
CA VAL A 84 9.07 -0.48 -3.59
C VAL A 84 10.04 -1.62 -3.34
N VAL A 85 10.74 -2.03 -4.39
CA VAL A 85 11.78 -3.05 -4.37
C VAL A 85 13.07 -2.42 -4.88
N LEU A 86 14.14 -2.51 -4.10
CA LEU A 86 15.41 -1.86 -4.41
C LEU A 86 16.58 -2.83 -4.31
N GLY A 87 17.58 -2.64 -5.19
CA GLY A 87 18.85 -3.34 -5.10
C GLY A 87 18.79 -4.83 -5.39
N VAL A 88 17.93 -5.26 -6.30
CA VAL A 88 17.74 -6.68 -6.62
C VAL A 88 18.77 -7.15 -7.62
N GLY A 89 19.38 -8.32 -7.32
CA GLY A 89 20.28 -9.02 -8.23
C GLY A 89 21.66 -8.38 -8.38
N ASP A 90 22.51 -9.09 -9.08
CA ASP A 90 23.84 -8.61 -9.44
C ASP A 90 23.78 -7.94 -10.83
N TRP A 91 24.37 -6.76 -10.93
CA TRP A 91 24.46 -6.05 -12.18
C TRP A 91 25.19 -6.82 -13.28
N SER A 92 26.15 -7.67 -12.90
CA SER A 92 27.00 -8.39 -13.85
C SER A 92 26.26 -9.43 -14.68
N ASN A 93 25.20 -10.03 -14.14
CA ASN A 93 24.44 -11.09 -14.82
C ASN A 93 23.13 -10.63 -15.48
N GLN A 94 22.72 -9.39 -15.22
CA GLN A 94 21.49 -8.77 -15.74
C GLN A 94 20.16 -9.45 -15.38
N ASP A 95 20.17 -10.54 -14.62
CA ASP A 95 18.96 -11.29 -14.24
C ASP A 95 18.04 -10.48 -13.33
N GLY A 96 18.61 -9.55 -12.57
CA GLY A 96 17.88 -8.66 -11.67
C GLY A 96 16.80 -7.84 -12.39
N GLU A 97 16.91 -7.61 -13.71
CA GLU A 97 15.88 -6.97 -14.50
C GLU A 97 14.53 -7.71 -14.42
N PHE A 98 14.58 -9.03 -14.42
CA PHE A 98 13.38 -9.87 -14.31
C PHE A 98 13.05 -10.23 -12.87
N ILE A 99 14.07 -10.54 -12.07
CA ILE A 99 13.92 -10.99 -10.68
C ILE A 99 13.22 -9.90 -9.82
N ARG A 100 13.49 -8.62 -10.03
CA ARG A 100 12.80 -7.53 -9.31
C ARG A 100 11.27 -7.62 -9.44
N HIS A 101 10.75 -8.08 -10.58
CA HIS A 101 9.31 -8.23 -10.80
C HIS A 101 8.76 -9.49 -10.14
N THR A 102 9.51 -10.60 -10.12
CA THR A 102 9.08 -11.81 -9.42
C THR A 102 9.07 -11.60 -7.91
N PHE A 103 10.04 -10.87 -7.35
CA PHE A 103 10.02 -10.48 -5.94
C PHE A 103 8.87 -9.54 -5.62
N GLY A 104 8.69 -8.50 -6.43
CA GLY A 104 7.58 -7.58 -6.25
C GLY A 104 6.24 -8.29 -6.32
N ASN A 105 6.01 -9.07 -7.34
CA ASN A 105 4.77 -9.84 -7.47
C ASN A 105 4.53 -10.80 -6.28
N ALA A 106 5.60 -11.39 -5.72
CA ALA A 106 5.47 -12.23 -4.53
C ALA A 106 5.02 -11.42 -3.30
N ILE A 107 5.60 -10.22 -3.10
CA ILE A 107 5.21 -9.29 -2.04
C ILE A 107 3.75 -8.84 -2.23
N LEU A 108 3.41 -8.41 -3.44
CA LEU A 108 2.05 -7.96 -3.77
C LEU A 108 1.03 -9.08 -3.54
N ASN A 109 1.31 -10.29 -4.03
CA ASN A 109 0.43 -11.45 -3.85
C ASN A 109 0.24 -11.80 -2.37
N TYR A 110 1.31 -11.75 -1.56
CA TYR A 110 1.22 -11.93 -0.12
C TYR A 110 0.25 -10.92 0.50
N VAL A 111 0.35 -9.64 0.12
CA VAL A 111 -0.55 -8.60 0.64
C VAL A 111 -1.99 -8.85 0.20
N LEU A 112 -2.22 -9.19 -1.07
CA LEU A 112 -3.56 -9.46 -1.59
C LEU A 112 -4.20 -10.73 -0.99
N GLU A 113 -3.38 -11.71 -0.63
CA GLU A 113 -3.84 -12.92 0.05
C GLU A 113 -4.23 -12.65 1.50
N HIS A 114 -3.44 -11.85 2.23
CA HIS A 114 -3.58 -11.70 3.68
C HIS A 114 -4.37 -10.46 4.10
N PHE A 115 -4.47 -9.43 3.26
CA PHE A 115 -5.14 -8.18 3.57
C PHE A 115 -6.32 -7.93 2.64
N SER A 116 -7.28 -7.14 3.10
CA SER A 116 -8.41 -6.67 2.30
C SER A 116 -8.94 -5.34 2.81
N TYR A 117 -9.52 -4.54 1.92
CA TYR A 117 -10.31 -3.38 2.31
C TYR A 117 -11.67 -3.87 2.81
N GLN A 118 -12.00 -3.57 4.06
CA GLN A 118 -13.19 -4.13 4.71
C GLN A 118 -13.84 -3.11 5.66
N THR A 119 -15.14 -3.27 5.87
CA THR A 119 -15.84 -2.59 6.95
C THR A 119 -15.41 -3.25 8.26
N ILE A 120 -14.71 -2.51 9.09
CA ILE A 120 -14.22 -2.97 10.40
C ILE A 120 -15.17 -2.57 11.53
N LEU A 121 -15.92 -1.49 11.34
CA LEU A 121 -17.01 -1.08 12.24
C LEU A 121 -18.18 -0.58 11.37
N PRO A 122 -19.29 -1.29 11.29
CA PRO A 122 -20.46 -0.81 10.55
C PRO A 122 -21.10 0.40 11.27
N ALA A 123 -21.91 1.17 10.56
CA ALA A 123 -22.75 2.19 11.20
C ALA A 123 -23.74 1.56 12.16
N GLY A 124 -24.01 2.21 13.29
CA GLY A 124 -24.95 1.72 14.31
C GLY A 124 -24.40 1.82 15.72
N ASP A 125 -25.02 1.06 16.62
CA ASP A 125 -24.70 1.01 18.04
C ASP A 125 -23.62 -0.04 18.32
N HIS A 126 -22.64 0.34 19.14
CA HIS A 126 -21.52 -0.51 19.53
C HIS A 126 -21.29 -0.44 21.02
N ASP A 127 -20.85 -1.55 21.60
CA ASP A 127 -20.45 -1.63 23.01
C ASP A 127 -18.98 -2.02 23.09
N PHE A 128 -18.17 -1.13 23.67
CA PHE A 128 -16.76 -1.35 23.93
C PHE A 128 -16.53 -1.41 25.44
N ASP A 129 -16.56 -2.60 26.01
CA ASP A 129 -16.36 -2.85 27.46
C ASP A 129 -17.30 -2.01 28.36
N GLY A 130 -18.57 -1.92 27.99
CA GLY A 130 -19.59 -1.15 28.72
C GLY A 130 -19.72 0.33 28.30
N HIS A 131 -18.89 0.77 27.34
CA HIS A 131 -19.02 2.09 26.72
C HIS A 131 -19.83 1.97 25.43
N LYS A 132 -21.04 2.48 25.45
CA LYS A 132 -21.94 2.45 24.30
C LYS A 132 -21.75 3.70 23.45
N ILE A 133 -21.46 3.49 22.18
CA ILE A 133 -21.35 4.54 21.17
C ILE A 133 -22.26 4.23 19.98
N THR A 134 -22.71 5.28 19.31
CA THR A 134 -23.42 5.18 18.05
C THR A 134 -22.62 5.89 16.97
N THR A 135 -22.43 5.23 15.82
CA THR A 135 -21.82 5.84 14.63
C THR A 135 -22.84 5.91 13.49
N ASN A 136 -22.73 6.94 12.65
CA ASN A 136 -23.61 7.12 11.51
C ASN A 136 -22.99 6.70 10.16
N GLN A 137 -21.75 6.23 10.19
CA GLN A 137 -21.00 5.79 9.01
C GLN A 137 -20.20 4.53 9.31
N ASP A 138 -20.01 3.72 8.28
CA ASP A 138 -19.07 2.60 8.34
C ASP A 138 -17.62 3.10 8.46
N LEU A 139 -16.88 2.52 9.39
CA LEU A 139 -15.43 2.65 9.41
C LEU A 139 -14.84 1.55 8.53
N LYS A 140 -14.17 1.96 7.46
CA LYS A 140 -13.52 1.05 6.50
C LYS A 140 -12.03 1.29 6.45
N MET A 141 -11.28 0.19 6.39
CA MET A 141 -9.83 0.25 6.20
C MET A 141 -9.30 -1.05 5.64
N ILE A 142 -8.05 -1.05 5.19
CA ILE A 142 -7.35 -2.29 4.93
C ILE A 142 -6.84 -2.85 6.24
N LEU A 143 -7.14 -4.10 6.48
CA LEU A 143 -6.69 -4.84 7.62
C LEU A 143 -6.35 -6.27 7.19
N GLU A 144 -5.49 -6.92 7.94
CA GLU A 144 -5.24 -8.35 7.80
C GLU A 144 -6.56 -9.12 7.98
N LYS A 145 -6.83 -10.05 7.08
CA LYS A 145 -8.08 -10.83 7.09
C LYS A 145 -8.23 -11.57 8.42
N ARG A 146 -9.43 -11.54 8.98
CA ARG A 146 -9.80 -12.15 10.26
C ARG A 146 -9.16 -11.51 11.50
N LYS A 147 -8.42 -10.43 11.36
CA LYS A 147 -7.88 -9.68 12.48
C LYS A 147 -8.94 -8.72 13.00
N VAL A 148 -9.15 -8.73 14.31
CA VAL A 148 -9.99 -7.75 15.01
C VAL A 148 -9.08 -6.63 15.50
N PRO A 149 -9.32 -5.36 15.15
CA PRO A 149 -8.51 -4.27 15.64
C PRO A 149 -8.79 -3.98 17.11
N GLU A 150 -7.81 -3.47 17.82
CA GLU A 150 -8.06 -2.77 19.06
C GLU A 150 -8.67 -1.40 18.75
N TRP A 151 -9.65 -0.99 19.54
CA TRP A 151 -10.37 0.25 19.34
C TRP A 151 -9.83 1.37 20.21
N GLN A 152 -9.93 2.58 19.71
CA GLN A 152 -9.71 3.80 20.49
C GLN A 152 -10.78 4.84 20.15
N VAL A 153 -11.24 5.54 21.17
CA VAL A 153 -12.16 6.66 21.03
C VAL A 153 -11.47 7.90 21.59
N VAL A 154 -11.27 8.89 20.72
CA VAL A 154 -10.61 10.15 21.07
C VAL A 154 -11.38 11.30 20.41
N ASP A 155 -11.68 12.35 21.14
CA ASP A 155 -12.35 13.55 20.63
C ASP A 155 -13.62 13.23 19.84
N LYS A 156 -14.48 12.35 20.39
CA LYS A 156 -15.72 11.89 19.75
C LYS A 156 -15.51 11.23 18.37
N LYS A 157 -14.37 10.58 18.19
CA LYS A 157 -14.09 9.77 17.01
C LYS A 157 -13.64 8.40 17.44
N VAL A 158 -14.22 7.38 16.81
CA VAL A 158 -13.75 6.00 16.94
C VAL A 158 -12.84 5.66 15.77
N SER A 159 -11.73 5.03 16.09
CA SER A 159 -10.76 4.52 15.13
C SER A 159 -10.17 3.19 15.60
N ALA A 160 -9.60 2.43 14.68
CA ALA A 160 -8.80 1.28 15.05
C ALA A 160 -7.45 1.75 15.60
N LYS A 161 -6.99 1.15 16.70
CA LYS A 161 -5.61 1.34 17.16
C LYS A 161 -4.68 0.60 16.21
N LEU A 162 -3.87 1.33 15.48
CA LEU A 162 -2.92 0.74 14.56
C LEU A 162 -1.72 0.19 15.33
N THR A 163 -1.39 -1.08 15.09
CA THR A 163 -0.18 -1.72 15.63
C THR A 163 0.86 -1.81 14.52
N GLY A 164 2.02 -1.23 14.71
CA GLY A 164 3.12 -1.22 13.75
C GLY A 164 3.77 0.14 13.58
N GLU A 165 4.83 0.20 12.78
CA GLU A 165 5.45 1.47 12.42
C GLU A 165 4.78 2.03 11.16
N PHE A 166 4.27 3.24 11.27
CA PHE A 166 3.65 3.98 10.18
C PHE A 166 4.53 5.15 9.78
N LEU A 167 4.47 5.54 8.52
CA LEU A 167 5.05 6.80 8.09
C LEU A 167 4.23 7.94 8.67
N LYS A 168 4.88 8.81 9.47
CA LYS A 168 4.19 9.92 10.17
C LYS A 168 3.43 10.83 9.20
N GLU A 169 3.96 11.00 8.01
CA GLU A 169 3.42 11.85 6.96
C GLU A 169 2.04 11.37 6.46
N ASN A 170 1.73 10.10 6.65
CA ASN A 170 0.52 9.45 6.17
C ASN A 170 -0.37 8.91 7.29
N GLN A 171 -0.10 9.29 8.54
CA GLN A 171 -0.85 8.86 9.72
C GLN A 171 -2.22 9.57 9.84
N LYS A 172 -3.03 9.51 8.80
CA LYS A 172 -4.46 9.74 9.00
C LYS A 172 -5.10 8.38 9.28
N ASN A 173 -5.18 8.05 10.56
CA ASN A 173 -5.93 6.89 10.98
C ASN A 173 -7.40 7.09 10.59
N PRO A 174 -7.99 6.19 9.76
CA PRO A 174 -9.40 6.28 9.44
C PRO A 174 -10.23 6.30 10.73
N SER A 175 -11.15 7.25 10.80
CA SER A 175 -12.01 7.42 11.97
C SER A 175 -13.42 7.81 11.54
N VAL A 176 -14.41 7.45 12.34
CA VAL A 176 -15.81 7.89 12.19
C VAL A 176 -16.25 8.65 13.42
N GLU A 177 -17.16 9.60 13.24
CA GLU A 177 -17.70 10.41 14.34
C GLU A 177 -18.67 9.57 15.20
N VAL A 178 -18.58 9.78 16.50
CA VAL A 178 -19.51 9.25 17.48
C VAL A 178 -20.63 10.27 17.64
N VAL A 179 -21.83 9.89 17.27
CA VAL A 179 -23.02 10.77 17.32
C VAL A 179 -23.80 10.68 18.63
N ALA A 180 -23.62 9.57 19.37
CA ALA A 180 -24.16 9.42 20.72
C ALA A 180 -23.21 8.58 21.58
N GLU A 181 -23.09 8.95 22.84
CA GLU A 181 -22.24 8.27 23.85
C GLU A 181 -23.00 8.08 25.16
N SER A 182 -22.80 6.92 25.80
CA SER A 182 -23.20 6.69 27.18
C SER A 182 -22.17 5.83 27.89
N GLY A 183 -21.64 6.30 29.02
CA GLY A 183 -20.76 5.52 29.89
C GLY A 183 -19.25 5.75 29.76
N PHE A 184 -18.78 6.85 29.20
CA PHE A 184 -17.33 7.15 29.11
C PHE A 184 -16.76 7.63 30.45
N ALA A 185 -15.76 6.88 30.94
CA ALA A 185 -14.73 7.40 31.84
C ALA A 185 -13.40 7.40 31.06
N ASP A 186 -12.59 8.44 31.22
CA ASP A 186 -11.30 8.61 30.50
C ASP A 186 -10.40 7.37 30.60
N LEU A 187 -10.01 6.82 29.45
CA LEU A 187 -9.07 5.72 29.39
C LEU A 187 -7.63 6.23 29.55
N PRO A 188 -6.79 5.58 30.38
CA PRO A 188 -5.40 5.99 30.59
C PRO A 188 -4.52 5.83 29.35
N LYS A 189 -3.64 6.78 29.11
CA LYS A 189 -2.59 6.69 28.07
C LYS A 189 -1.50 5.71 28.53
N GLU A 190 -1.32 4.57 27.85
CA GLU A 190 -0.23 3.65 28.13
C GLU A 190 1.07 3.96 27.37
N PRO A 191 2.25 3.67 27.96
CA PRO A 191 3.55 3.94 27.36
C PRO A 191 4.02 2.82 26.42
N GLU A 192 4.72 3.24 25.36
CA GLU A 192 5.29 2.38 24.29
C GLU A 192 6.29 1.35 24.80
N LYS A 193 6.14 0.08 24.37
CA LYS A 193 7.19 -0.95 24.44
C LYS A 193 7.63 -1.37 23.03
N ARG A 194 8.93 -1.25 22.77
CA ARG A 194 9.57 -1.73 21.54
C ARG A 194 9.72 -3.25 21.55
N GLN A 195 9.28 -3.91 20.48
CA GLN A 195 9.76 -5.24 20.10
C GLN A 195 10.23 -5.22 18.64
N GLN A 196 11.45 -5.74 18.41
CA GLN A 196 12.01 -5.92 17.08
C GLN A 196 11.46 -7.22 16.48
N THR A 197 10.70 -7.09 15.40
CA THR A 197 10.28 -8.20 14.54
C THR A 197 10.28 -7.68 13.11
N LEU A 198 10.43 -8.56 12.13
CA LEU A 198 10.44 -8.26 10.70
C LEU A 198 9.49 -7.10 10.36
N GLN A 199 10.05 -5.95 9.98
CA GLN A 199 9.27 -4.73 9.85
C GLN A 199 8.56 -4.72 8.51
N VAL A 200 7.28 -5.06 8.52
CA VAL A 200 6.37 -4.78 7.41
C VAL A 200 5.80 -3.38 7.66
N TYR A 201 6.22 -2.41 6.86
CA TYR A 201 5.68 -1.05 6.94
C TYR A 201 4.40 -0.97 6.12
N ILE A 202 3.27 -0.88 6.79
CA ILE A 202 1.97 -0.61 6.16
C ILE A 202 1.66 0.86 6.33
N ILE A 203 1.64 1.59 5.22
CA ILE A 203 1.33 3.02 5.23
C ILE A 203 -0.12 3.19 4.85
N GLN A 204 -0.91 3.68 5.79
CA GLN A 204 -2.31 3.99 5.57
C GLN A 204 -2.51 5.47 5.23
N ASN A 205 -3.05 5.73 4.04
CA ASN A 205 -3.74 6.97 3.75
C ASN A 205 -5.16 6.58 3.30
N ALA A 206 -6.17 7.42 3.46
CA ALA A 206 -7.59 7.09 3.18
C ALA A 206 -7.83 6.45 1.80
N PHE A 207 -6.83 6.48 0.90
CA PHE A 207 -6.91 5.95 -0.46
C PHE A 207 -5.66 5.21 -0.96
N ALA A 208 -4.57 5.06 -0.19
CA ALA A 208 -3.35 4.40 -0.67
C ALA A 208 -2.59 3.69 0.44
N PHE A 209 -2.03 2.52 0.12
CA PHE A 209 -1.15 1.74 1.00
C PHE A 209 0.21 1.55 0.35
N ALA A 210 1.26 1.62 1.13
CA ALA A 210 2.57 1.15 0.75
C ALA A 210 3.00 0.03 1.68
N VAL A 211 3.45 -1.08 1.12
CA VAL A 211 4.13 -2.15 1.86
C VAL A 211 5.62 -2.04 1.54
N ILE A 212 6.42 -1.82 2.58
CA ILE A 212 7.88 -1.81 2.47
C ILE A 212 8.39 -3.00 3.27
N ILE A 213 9.00 -3.95 2.59
CA ILE A 213 9.74 -5.03 3.24
C ILE A 213 11.22 -4.67 3.15
N GLY A 214 11.79 -4.26 4.30
CA GLY A 214 13.22 -4.06 4.45
C GLY A 214 13.84 -5.37 4.93
N GLY A 215 14.49 -6.11 4.04
CA GLY A 215 15.33 -7.26 4.38
C GLY A 215 16.72 -7.01 3.86
N SER A 216 17.70 -6.82 4.76
CA SER A 216 19.10 -7.02 4.41
C SER A 216 19.31 -8.52 4.32
N LEU A 217 19.25 -9.08 3.13
CA LEU A 217 19.82 -10.39 2.85
C LEU A 217 21.34 -10.19 2.79
N LEU A 218 22.00 -10.45 3.92
CA LEU A 218 23.43 -10.73 3.96
C LEU A 218 23.63 -12.14 3.40
N PHE A 219 24.26 -12.22 2.24
CA PHE A 219 24.97 -13.41 1.79
C PHE A 219 26.43 -13.29 2.15
#